data_e124433c0c3ff6c87282cb2b126c85b4
#
_entry.id   e124433c0c3ff6c87282cb2b126c85b4
#
_cell.length_a   1.000
_cell.length_b   1.000
_cell.length_c   1.000
_cell.angle_alpha   90.00
_cell.angle_beta   90.00
_cell.angle_gamma   90.00
#
_symmetry.space_group_name_H-M   'P 1'
#
loop_
_entity.id
_entity.type
_entity.pdbx_description
1 polymer ?
#
loop_
_entity_poly.entity_id
_entity_poly.type
_entity_poly.pdbx_seq_one_letter_code
_entity_poly.pdbx_strand_id
1 'polypeptide(L)'
;HTFAGEWLYRKSLSGIESWGIKLTGNYELKLGTENIFGDAANQIYPKIGEAEQYSSHAYRLTLSGFYEAVRRKGWNYSVQPRVNYGRVKAEYVYPLRKMSVREVTPEVALSVSRMSKDWFLRLEIGGNYAMIFDSRLFHTPSSIDDAALLSAWCYNYKNLSSDYVGYYAVFTCSRQVGKKYLLQLDLKGGQYRYNTDIVATDVCAGLSFLF
;
A
#
# COMPACT_ATOMS: atom_id res chain seq x y z
N HIS A 1 -3.99 7.15 13.01
CA HIS A 1 -5.44 7.03 12.79
C HIS A 1 -5.68 6.72 11.33
N THR A 2 -6.52 5.72 11.06
CA THR A 2 -6.91 5.32 9.70
C THR A 2 -8.42 5.35 9.59
N PHE A 3 -8.92 5.95 8.50
CA PHE A 3 -10.33 5.96 8.13
C PHE A 3 -10.47 5.33 6.76
N ALA A 4 -11.43 4.42 6.59
CA ALA A 4 -11.69 3.76 5.33
C ALA A 4 -13.19 3.71 5.04
N GLY A 5 -13.54 3.81 3.76
CA GLY A 5 -14.90 3.68 3.27
C GLY A 5 -14.94 2.88 1.97
N GLU A 6 -16.01 2.18 1.75
CA GLU A 6 -16.23 1.35 0.57
C GLU A 6 -17.64 1.51 0.03
N TRP A 7 -17.74 1.61 -1.30
CA TRP A 7 -18.99 1.50 -2.05
C TRP A 7 -18.84 0.40 -3.10
N LEU A 8 -19.87 -0.45 -3.23
CA LEU A 8 -19.86 -1.59 -4.13
C LEU A 8 -21.18 -1.67 -4.91
N TYR A 9 -21.07 -1.73 -6.24
CA TYR A 9 -22.15 -2.14 -7.12
C TYR A 9 -21.83 -3.49 -7.73
N ARG A 10 -22.77 -4.44 -7.66
CA ARG A 10 -22.63 -5.78 -8.22
C ARG A 10 -23.87 -6.17 -9.00
N LYS A 11 -23.68 -6.74 -10.20
CA LYS A 11 -24.75 -7.29 -11.02
C LYS A 11 -24.42 -8.74 -11.39
N SER A 12 -25.36 -9.63 -11.14
CA SER A 12 -25.28 -11.01 -11.62
C SER A 12 -25.65 -11.04 -13.10
N LEU A 13 -24.84 -11.70 -13.93
CA LEU A 13 -25.11 -11.95 -15.34
C LEU A 13 -25.82 -13.29 -15.53
N SER A 14 -25.45 -14.25 -14.68
CA SER A 14 -26.01 -15.60 -14.63
C SER A 14 -25.85 -16.15 -13.22
N GLY A 15 -26.33 -17.33 -12.92
CA GLY A 15 -26.11 -17.96 -11.62
C GLY A 15 -24.65 -18.27 -11.27
N ILE A 16 -23.74 -18.12 -12.24
CA ILE A 16 -22.32 -18.45 -12.12
C ILE A 16 -21.38 -17.28 -12.48
N GLU A 17 -21.91 -16.16 -12.94
CA GLU A 17 -21.12 -15.01 -13.38
C GLU A 17 -21.65 -13.71 -12.80
N SER A 18 -20.76 -12.84 -12.41
CA SER A 18 -21.09 -11.49 -11.95
C SER A 18 -19.99 -10.50 -12.33
N TRP A 19 -20.38 -9.25 -12.45
CA TRP A 19 -19.46 -8.13 -12.60
C TRP A 19 -19.89 -6.99 -11.67
N GLY A 20 -18.98 -6.07 -11.45
CA GLY A 20 -19.32 -4.90 -10.67
C GLY A 20 -18.21 -3.87 -10.65
N ILE A 21 -18.51 -2.80 -9.94
CA ILE A 21 -17.62 -1.67 -9.71
C ILE A 21 -17.54 -1.44 -8.21
N LYS A 22 -16.33 -1.20 -7.74
CA LYS A 22 -16.03 -0.94 -6.35
C LYS A 22 -15.22 0.35 -6.24
N LEU A 23 -15.64 1.23 -5.35
CA LEU A 23 -14.91 2.44 -4.99
C LEU A 23 -14.48 2.31 -3.53
N THR A 24 -13.18 2.45 -3.25
CA THR A 24 -12.68 2.50 -1.88
C THR A 24 -11.89 3.77 -1.66
N GLY A 25 -12.05 4.36 -0.48
CA GLY A 25 -11.29 5.51 -0.04
C GLY A 25 -10.62 5.24 1.30
N ASN A 26 -9.34 5.58 1.42
CA ASN A 26 -8.58 5.49 2.65
C ASN A 26 -7.93 6.83 2.96
N TYR A 27 -7.95 7.19 4.23
CA TYR A 27 -7.17 8.28 4.78
C TYR A 27 -6.38 7.78 5.98
N GLU A 28 -5.10 8.07 6.01
CA GLU A 28 -4.21 7.71 7.11
C GLU A 28 -3.52 8.97 7.63
N LEU A 29 -3.57 9.16 8.95
CA LEU A 29 -2.82 10.17 9.68
C LEU A 29 -1.81 9.46 10.58
N LYS A 30 -0.53 9.74 10.36
CA LYS A 30 0.56 9.33 11.25
C LYS A 30 1.14 10.56 11.93
N LEU A 31 1.30 10.48 13.23
CA LEU A 31 1.99 11.45 14.05
C LEU A 31 3.01 10.68 14.89
N GLY A 32 4.22 11.18 14.97
CA GLY A 32 5.22 10.48 15.76
C GLY A 32 6.62 11.04 15.63
N THR A 33 7.55 10.26 16.11
CA THR A 33 8.98 10.44 15.93
C THR A 33 9.49 9.29 15.05
N GLU A 34 10.27 9.59 14.04
CA GLU A 34 10.83 8.58 13.13
C GLU A 34 12.32 8.85 12.93
N ASN A 35 13.13 7.82 13.11
CA ASN A 35 14.53 7.88 12.75
C ASN A 35 14.71 7.51 11.27
N ILE A 36 14.58 8.49 10.40
CA ILE A 36 14.66 8.28 8.94
C ILE A 36 16.08 7.97 8.47
N PHE A 37 17.07 8.41 9.22
CA PHE A 37 18.48 8.31 8.81
C PHE A 37 19.20 7.09 9.39
N GLY A 38 18.56 6.37 10.31
CA GLY A 38 19.12 5.19 10.97
C GLY A 38 20.19 5.50 12.02
N ASP A 39 20.66 4.47 12.70
CA ASP A 39 21.56 4.61 13.84
C ASP A 39 22.93 5.19 13.47
N ALA A 40 23.42 4.93 12.26
CA ALA A 40 24.70 5.48 11.81
C ALA A 40 24.66 7.01 11.68
N ALA A 41 23.55 7.57 11.21
CA ALA A 41 23.40 9.02 11.12
C ALA A 41 23.24 9.66 12.50
N ASN A 42 22.59 8.98 13.44
CA ASN A 42 22.45 9.45 14.82
C ASN A 42 23.79 9.50 15.57
N GLN A 43 24.74 8.64 15.27
CA GLN A 43 26.09 8.70 15.83
C GLN A 43 26.86 9.92 15.35
N ILE A 44 26.66 10.33 14.11
CA ILE A 44 27.34 11.48 13.50
C ILE A 44 26.61 12.79 13.87
N TYR A 45 25.28 12.75 14.00
CA TYR A 45 24.41 13.91 14.22
C TYR A 45 23.47 13.68 15.42
N PRO A 46 23.98 13.69 16.67
CA PRO A 46 23.18 13.32 17.85
C PRO A 46 21.93 14.16 18.07
N LYS A 47 21.89 15.41 17.59
CA LYS A 47 20.70 16.27 17.69
C LYS A 47 19.49 15.75 16.91
N ILE A 48 19.69 14.88 15.95
CA ILE A 48 18.61 14.30 15.13
C ILE A 48 18.01 13.08 15.82
N GLY A 49 18.80 12.35 16.63
CA GLY A 49 18.31 11.25 17.45
C GLY A 49 17.34 11.68 18.56
N GLU A 50 17.32 12.97 18.90
CA GLU A 50 16.53 13.43 20.05
C GLU A 50 15.03 13.61 19.79
N ALA A 51 14.54 13.68 18.61
CA ALA A 51 13.13 13.57 18.24
C ALA A 51 12.83 14.21 16.87
N GLU A 52 12.95 13.46 15.83
CA GLU A 52 12.38 13.90 14.57
C GLU A 52 10.86 13.77 14.62
N GLN A 53 10.18 14.82 15.06
CA GLN A 53 8.73 14.87 15.06
C GLN A 53 8.24 15.03 13.62
N TYR A 54 7.31 14.20 13.22
CA TYR A 54 6.71 14.30 11.90
C TYR A 54 5.19 14.12 11.93
N SER A 55 4.53 14.68 10.94
CA SER A 55 3.15 14.38 10.60
C SER A 55 3.07 13.92 9.16
N SER A 56 2.30 12.88 8.91
CA SER A 56 2.05 12.39 7.55
C SER A 56 0.57 12.18 7.32
N HIS A 57 0.09 12.68 6.18
CA HIS A 57 -1.26 12.51 5.70
C HIS A 57 -1.23 11.75 4.38
N ALA A 58 -1.82 10.58 4.34
CA ALA A 58 -1.95 9.77 3.15
C ALA A 58 -3.42 9.61 2.76
N TYR A 59 -3.71 9.84 1.49
CA TYR A 59 -5.02 9.62 0.89
C TYR A 59 -4.87 8.59 -0.21
N ARG A 60 -5.78 7.65 -0.29
CA ARG A 60 -5.87 6.71 -1.41
C ARG A 60 -7.31 6.54 -1.82
N LEU A 61 -7.56 6.70 -3.11
CA LEU A 61 -8.83 6.42 -3.74
C LEU A 61 -8.60 5.31 -4.77
N THR A 62 -9.37 4.25 -4.71
CA THR A 62 -9.27 3.13 -5.65
C THR A 62 -10.61 2.92 -6.33
N LEU A 63 -10.62 3.02 -7.65
CA LEU A 63 -11.71 2.57 -8.50
C LEU A 63 -11.32 1.22 -9.09
N SER A 64 -12.14 0.21 -8.88
CA SER A 64 -11.92 -1.12 -9.44
C SER A 64 -13.16 -1.64 -10.15
N GLY A 65 -12.96 -2.22 -11.33
CA GLY A 65 -13.91 -3.13 -11.93
C GLY A 65 -13.61 -4.57 -11.50
N PHE A 66 -14.57 -5.43 -11.52
CA PHE A 66 -14.34 -6.86 -11.37
C PHE A 66 -15.29 -7.68 -12.23
N TYR A 67 -14.78 -8.78 -12.71
CA TYR A 67 -15.55 -9.85 -13.33
C TYR A 67 -15.22 -11.15 -12.61
N GLU A 68 -16.23 -11.86 -12.18
CA GLU A 68 -16.10 -13.12 -11.44
C GLU A 68 -16.90 -14.22 -12.15
N ALA A 69 -16.29 -15.39 -12.26
CA ALA A 69 -16.94 -16.59 -12.80
C ALA A 69 -16.74 -17.76 -11.86
N VAL A 70 -17.84 -18.35 -11.41
CA VAL A 70 -17.86 -19.54 -10.57
C VAL A 70 -17.87 -20.77 -11.47
N ARG A 71 -16.89 -21.63 -11.33
CA ARG A 71 -16.78 -22.91 -12.06
C ARG A 71 -17.22 -24.08 -11.19
N ARG A 72 -17.26 -25.27 -11.78
CA ARG A 72 -17.62 -26.50 -11.05
C ARG A 72 -16.76 -26.71 -9.79
N LYS A 73 -17.30 -27.31 -8.76
CA LYS A 73 -16.64 -27.65 -7.48
C LYS A 73 -16.24 -26.46 -6.61
N GLY A 74 -16.93 -25.32 -6.74
CA GLY A 74 -16.74 -24.16 -5.86
C GLY A 74 -15.47 -23.33 -6.12
N TRP A 75 -14.87 -23.51 -7.30
CA TRP A 75 -13.80 -22.63 -7.75
C TRP A 75 -14.38 -21.32 -8.33
N ASN A 76 -13.83 -20.21 -7.92
CA ASN A 76 -14.15 -18.87 -8.43
C ASN A 76 -12.90 -18.25 -9.00
N TYR A 77 -13.01 -17.66 -10.19
CA TYR A 77 -11.97 -16.94 -10.90
C TYR A 77 -12.40 -15.49 -11.05
N SER A 78 -11.50 -14.55 -10.80
CA SER A 78 -11.81 -13.15 -11.02
C SER A 78 -10.67 -12.39 -11.72
N VAL A 79 -11.07 -11.40 -12.49
CA VAL A 79 -10.18 -10.39 -13.08
C VAL A 79 -10.61 -9.04 -12.53
N GLN A 80 -9.65 -8.26 -12.06
CA GLN A 80 -9.91 -6.99 -11.39
C GLN A 80 -8.97 -5.91 -11.92
N PRO A 81 -9.36 -5.16 -12.96
CA PRO A 81 -8.69 -3.90 -13.29
C PRO A 81 -8.96 -2.87 -12.19
N ARG A 82 -7.94 -2.16 -11.77
CA ARG A 82 -7.98 -1.13 -10.73
C ARG A 82 -7.24 0.11 -11.19
N VAL A 83 -7.67 1.27 -10.73
CA VAL A 83 -6.91 2.51 -10.81
C VAL A 83 -6.88 3.11 -9.41
N ASN A 84 -5.67 3.26 -8.90
CA ASN A 84 -5.43 3.88 -7.60
C ASN A 84 -4.96 5.33 -7.83
N TYR A 85 -5.57 6.26 -7.13
CA TYR A 85 -5.04 7.61 -6.95
C TYR A 85 -4.53 7.73 -5.53
N GLY A 86 -3.27 8.11 -5.39
CA GLY A 86 -2.61 8.30 -4.10
C GLY A 86 -2.10 9.72 -3.94
N ARG A 87 -2.15 10.25 -2.73
CA ARG A 87 -1.45 11.46 -2.33
C ARG A 87 -0.90 11.29 -0.93
N VAL A 88 0.39 11.57 -0.79
CA VAL A 88 1.07 11.60 0.49
C VAL A 88 1.60 13.02 0.72
N LYS A 89 1.37 13.55 1.91
CA LYS A 89 2.02 14.75 2.42
C LYS A 89 2.69 14.42 3.72
N ALA A 90 3.95 14.80 3.89
CA ALA A 90 4.66 14.67 5.15
C ALA A 90 5.35 15.99 5.50
N GLU A 91 5.38 16.29 6.77
CA GLU A 91 6.04 17.47 7.35
C GLU A 91 6.85 17.03 8.57
N TYR A 92 8.12 17.42 8.57
CA TYR A 92 9.08 17.17 9.63
C TYR A 92 9.45 18.48 10.30
N VAL A 93 9.54 18.47 11.61
CA VAL A 93 9.77 19.70 12.40
C VAL A 93 11.24 20.10 12.39
N TYR A 94 12.15 19.11 12.43
CA TYR A 94 13.59 19.39 12.48
C TYR A 94 14.39 18.43 11.60
N PRO A 95 15.28 18.94 10.72
CA PRO A 95 15.17 20.26 10.11
C PRO A 95 13.84 20.39 9.34
N LEU A 96 13.32 21.59 9.21
CA LEU A 96 12.02 21.80 8.55
C LEU A 96 12.02 21.27 7.12
N ARG A 97 11.24 20.25 6.88
CA ARG A 97 11.10 19.59 5.58
C ARG A 97 9.64 19.27 5.31
N LYS A 98 9.23 19.48 4.08
CA LYS A 98 7.88 19.13 3.64
C LYS A 98 7.97 18.40 2.32
N MET A 99 7.21 17.33 2.16
CA MET A 99 7.05 16.66 0.88
C MET A 99 5.58 16.46 0.54
N SER A 100 5.29 16.46 -0.75
CA SER A 100 4.00 16.06 -1.28
C SER A 100 4.24 15.25 -2.53
N VAL A 101 3.66 14.06 -2.60
CA VAL A 101 3.72 13.17 -3.76
C VAL A 101 2.30 12.81 -4.16
N ARG A 102 2.01 12.86 -5.45
CA ARG A 102 0.76 12.36 -6.04
C ARG A 102 1.08 11.30 -7.07
N GLU A 103 0.33 10.23 -7.04
CA GLU A 103 0.50 9.11 -7.96
C GLU A 103 -0.84 8.65 -8.55
N VAL A 104 -0.77 8.10 -9.74
CA VAL A 104 -1.83 7.28 -10.33
C VAL A 104 -1.24 5.93 -10.66
N THR A 105 -1.89 4.87 -10.20
CA THR A 105 -1.39 3.51 -10.34
C THR A 105 -2.45 2.63 -10.97
N PRO A 106 -2.47 2.49 -12.32
CA PRO A 106 -3.21 1.42 -12.97
C PRO A 106 -2.65 0.05 -12.56
N GLU A 107 -3.55 -0.89 -12.34
CA GLU A 107 -3.26 -2.22 -11.83
C GLU A 107 -4.23 -3.23 -12.45
N VAL A 108 -3.75 -4.44 -12.68
CA VAL A 108 -4.59 -5.59 -13.01
C VAL A 108 -4.27 -6.72 -12.04
N ALA A 109 -5.31 -7.26 -11.42
CA ALA A 109 -5.20 -8.42 -10.55
C ALA A 109 -6.03 -9.60 -11.10
N LEU A 110 -5.48 -10.78 -10.98
CA LEU A 110 -6.12 -12.04 -11.27
C LEU A 110 -6.23 -12.82 -9.97
N SER A 111 -7.38 -13.40 -9.67
CA SER A 111 -7.50 -14.25 -8.50
C SER A 111 -8.22 -15.55 -8.79
N VAL A 112 -7.83 -16.57 -8.06
CA VAL A 112 -8.53 -17.83 -7.96
C VAL A 112 -8.86 -18.09 -6.50
N SER A 113 -10.10 -18.45 -6.23
CA SER A 113 -10.53 -18.80 -4.88
C SER A 113 -11.35 -20.07 -4.87
N ARG A 114 -11.38 -20.72 -3.73
CA ARG A 114 -12.20 -21.89 -3.48
C ARG A 114 -12.87 -21.80 -2.12
N MET A 115 -14.17 -22.01 -2.09
CA MET A 115 -14.92 -22.16 -0.87
C MET A 115 -15.27 -23.63 -0.67
N SER A 116 -14.97 -24.15 0.49
CA SER A 116 -15.42 -25.46 1.01
C SER A 116 -16.25 -25.19 2.25
N LYS A 117 -16.84 -26.22 2.87
CA LYS A 117 -17.76 -26.06 4.00
C LYS A 117 -17.24 -25.12 5.10
N ASP A 118 -15.97 -25.28 5.49
CA ASP A 118 -15.38 -24.52 6.61
C ASP A 118 -14.11 -23.74 6.21
N TRP A 119 -13.71 -23.84 4.94
CA TRP A 119 -12.48 -23.24 4.45
C TRP A 119 -12.72 -22.32 3.27
N PHE A 120 -12.04 -21.20 3.27
CA PHE A 120 -11.88 -20.33 2.13
C PHE A 120 -10.40 -20.18 1.81
N LEU A 121 -10.03 -20.41 0.56
CA LEU A 121 -8.68 -20.23 0.04
C LEU A 121 -8.75 -19.25 -1.13
N ARG A 122 -7.82 -18.29 -1.18
CA ARG A 122 -7.67 -17.36 -2.29
C ARG A 122 -6.20 -17.15 -2.59
N LEU A 123 -5.85 -17.19 -3.87
CA LEU A 123 -4.60 -16.72 -4.41
C LEU A 123 -4.91 -15.57 -5.36
N GLU A 124 -4.28 -14.43 -5.16
CA GLU A 124 -4.33 -13.28 -6.05
C GLU A 124 -2.91 -12.95 -6.51
N ILE A 125 -2.74 -12.70 -7.80
CA ILE A 125 -1.53 -12.15 -8.40
C ILE A 125 -1.87 -10.86 -9.12
N GLY A 126 -1.02 -9.87 -9.04
CA GLY A 126 -1.26 -8.57 -9.68
C GLY A 126 0.01 -7.91 -10.15
N GLY A 127 -0.17 -7.00 -11.10
CA GLY A 127 0.86 -6.11 -11.59
C GLY A 127 0.34 -4.69 -11.72
N ASN A 128 1.20 -3.73 -11.44
CA ASN A 128 0.87 -2.31 -11.49
C ASN A 128 2.00 -1.48 -12.10
N TYR A 129 1.64 -0.29 -12.54
CA TYR A 129 2.59 0.75 -12.96
C TYR A 129 2.20 2.05 -12.26
N ALA A 130 3.05 2.55 -11.38
CA ALA A 130 2.80 3.81 -10.70
C ALA A 130 3.44 4.97 -11.45
N MET A 131 2.62 5.94 -11.78
CA MET A 131 3.03 7.20 -12.41
C MET A 131 3.01 8.30 -11.34
N ILE A 132 4.15 8.91 -11.09
CA ILE A 132 4.31 10.04 -10.18
C ILE A 132 4.19 11.33 -11.00
N PHE A 133 3.10 12.06 -10.86
CA PHE A 133 2.83 13.23 -11.69
C PHE A 133 2.96 14.58 -10.99
N ASP A 134 3.02 14.58 -9.65
CA ASP A 134 3.28 15.80 -8.87
C ASP A 134 4.10 15.40 -7.64
N SER A 135 5.35 15.84 -7.62
CA SER A 135 6.22 15.68 -6.46
C SER A 135 6.83 17.03 -6.10
N ARG A 136 6.68 17.41 -4.85
CA ARG A 136 7.19 18.69 -4.33
C ARG A 136 7.98 18.44 -3.06
N LEU A 137 9.14 19.02 -3.03
CA LEU A 137 10.05 19.01 -1.91
C LEU A 137 10.36 20.42 -1.49
N PHE A 138 10.18 20.72 -0.21
CA PHE A 138 10.57 21.96 0.40
C PHE A 138 11.44 21.66 1.63
N HIS A 139 12.57 22.37 1.72
CA HIS A 139 13.44 22.32 2.90
C HIS A 139 14.15 23.65 3.09
N THR A 140 14.53 23.93 4.33
CA THR A 140 15.30 25.12 4.70
C THR A 140 16.46 24.67 5.60
N PRO A 141 17.67 24.48 5.06
CA PRO A 141 18.83 24.15 5.89
C PRO A 141 19.20 25.35 6.76
N SER A 142 19.47 25.10 8.02
CA SER A 142 19.88 26.13 8.99
C SER A 142 21.38 26.05 9.33
N SER A 143 22.04 24.93 8.96
CA SER A 143 23.46 24.70 9.21
C SER A 143 24.08 23.80 8.14
N ILE A 144 25.42 23.66 8.15
CA ILE A 144 26.14 22.72 7.28
C ILE A 144 25.73 21.29 7.57
N ASP A 145 25.54 20.93 8.85
CA ASP A 145 25.11 19.60 9.26
C ASP A 145 23.69 19.29 8.74
N ASP A 146 22.79 20.25 8.84
CA ASP A 146 21.44 20.14 8.27
C ASP A 146 21.48 19.94 6.76
N ALA A 147 22.40 20.63 6.06
CA ALA A 147 22.53 20.49 4.61
C ALA A 147 22.97 19.07 4.19
N ALA A 148 23.89 18.45 4.92
CA ALA A 148 24.32 17.08 4.67
C ALA A 148 23.16 16.08 4.86
N LEU A 149 22.39 16.23 5.92
CA LEU A 149 21.21 15.41 6.20
C LEU A 149 20.11 15.58 5.18
N LEU A 150 19.84 16.83 4.80
CA LEU A 150 18.87 17.15 3.76
C LEU A 150 19.30 16.57 2.42
N SER A 151 20.59 16.55 2.12
CA SER A 151 21.10 15.88 0.91
C SER A 151 20.81 14.38 0.90
N ALA A 152 21.06 13.67 1.99
CA ALA A 152 20.72 12.26 2.13
C ALA A 152 19.22 12.01 2.03
N TRP A 153 18.42 12.84 2.67
CA TRP A 153 16.96 12.75 2.62
C TRP A 153 16.42 13.05 1.20
N CYS A 154 16.97 14.05 0.50
CA CYS A 154 16.62 14.35 -0.89
C CYS A 154 16.93 13.17 -1.82
N TYR A 155 18.02 12.46 -1.59
CA TYR A 155 18.35 11.25 -2.34
C TYR A 155 17.27 10.16 -2.17
N ASN A 156 16.89 9.87 -0.92
CA ASN A 156 15.85 8.91 -0.63
C ASN A 156 14.49 9.35 -1.21
N TYR A 157 14.15 10.62 -1.08
CA TYR A 157 12.93 11.18 -1.65
C TYR A 157 12.89 11.04 -3.17
N LYS A 158 13.99 11.31 -3.87
CA LYS A 158 14.08 11.17 -5.32
C LYS A 158 13.76 9.74 -5.78
N ASN A 159 14.21 8.75 -5.02
CA ASN A 159 13.91 7.36 -5.30
C ASN A 159 12.41 7.05 -5.09
N LEU A 160 11.83 7.49 -3.97
CA LEU A 160 10.43 7.28 -3.64
C LEU A 160 9.46 8.08 -4.53
N SER A 161 9.94 9.14 -5.19
CA SER A 161 9.15 9.98 -6.09
C SER A 161 9.33 9.65 -7.56
N SER A 162 9.97 8.54 -7.89
CA SER A 162 10.10 8.04 -9.26
C SER A 162 9.01 7.03 -9.61
N ASP A 163 8.64 6.97 -10.89
CA ASP A 163 7.74 5.94 -11.39
C ASP A 163 8.29 4.55 -11.09
N TYR A 164 7.39 3.60 -10.88
CA TYR A 164 7.78 2.21 -10.64
C TYR A 164 6.82 1.20 -11.26
N VAL A 165 7.36 0.04 -11.57
CA VAL A 165 6.60 -1.17 -11.93
C VAL A 165 6.59 -2.09 -10.71
N GLY A 166 5.41 -2.61 -10.37
CA GLY A 166 5.25 -3.54 -9.27
C GLY A 166 4.53 -4.82 -9.70
N TYR A 167 4.84 -5.91 -9.02
CA TYR A 167 4.07 -7.14 -9.07
C TYR A 167 3.99 -7.74 -7.68
N TYR A 168 2.89 -8.43 -7.41
CA TYR A 168 2.65 -9.00 -6.10
C TYR A 168 1.84 -10.30 -6.18
N ALA A 169 1.90 -11.06 -5.10
CA ALA A 169 1.03 -12.18 -4.83
C ALA A 169 0.46 -12.07 -3.42
N VAL A 170 -0.82 -12.40 -3.28
CA VAL A 170 -1.51 -12.46 -1.99
C VAL A 170 -2.14 -13.83 -1.85
N PHE A 171 -1.86 -14.50 -0.76
CA PHE A 171 -2.53 -15.74 -0.37
C PHE A 171 -3.35 -15.51 0.89
N THR A 172 -4.63 -15.82 0.81
CA THR A 172 -5.56 -15.77 1.95
C THR A 172 -6.07 -17.16 2.23
N CYS A 173 -5.97 -17.58 3.46
CA CYS A 173 -6.57 -18.81 3.97
C CYS A 173 -7.43 -18.48 5.18
N SER A 174 -8.72 -18.81 5.14
CA SER A 174 -9.57 -18.65 6.31
C SER A 174 -10.34 -19.91 6.63
N ARG A 175 -10.58 -20.11 7.93
CA ARG A 175 -11.32 -21.26 8.45
C ARG A 175 -12.38 -20.80 9.44
N GLN A 176 -13.60 -21.26 9.24
CA GLN A 176 -14.66 -21.08 10.23
C GLN A 176 -14.44 -22.09 11.37
N VAL A 177 -14.37 -21.59 12.59
CA VAL A 177 -14.20 -22.38 13.82
C VAL A 177 -15.49 -22.27 14.63
N GLY A 178 -16.29 -23.33 14.59
CA GLY A 178 -17.63 -23.32 15.18
C GLY A 178 -18.59 -22.41 14.40
N LYS A 179 -19.60 -21.86 15.09
CA LYS A 179 -20.64 -21.01 14.45
C LYS A 179 -20.31 -19.52 14.46
N LYS A 180 -19.35 -19.06 15.27
CA LYS A 180 -19.14 -17.64 15.57
C LYS A 180 -17.74 -17.12 15.22
N TYR A 181 -16.77 -18.00 15.02
CA TYR A 181 -15.38 -17.57 14.89
C TYR A 181 -14.82 -17.84 13.51
N LEU A 182 -14.02 -16.92 13.00
CA LEU A 182 -13.27 -17.02 11.75
C LEU A 182 -11.79 -16.79 12.07
N LEU A 183 -10.94 -17.73 11.74
CA LEU A 183 -9.49 -17.58 11.74
C LEU A 183 -9.04 -17.31 10.30
N GLN A 184 -8.25 -16.26 10.09
CA GLN A 184 -7.74 -15.88 8.76
C GLN A 184 -6.23 -15.65 8.81
N LEU A 185 -5.53 -16.22 7.85
CA LEU A 185 -4.13 -16.01 7.56
C LEU A 185 -4.02 -15.34 6.19
N ASP A 186 -3.33 -14.21 6.15
CA ASP A 186 -2.98 -13.49 4.93
C ASP A 186 -1.46 -13.44 4.79
N LEU A 187 -0.96 -13.85 3.62
CA LEU A 187 0.44 -13.73 3.23
C LEU A 187 0.51 -12.88 1.97
N LYS A 188 1.32 -11.84 1.98
CA LYS A 188 1.55 -10.97 0.84
C LYS A 188 3.04 -10.90 0.56
N GLY A 189 3.43 -11.04 -0.71
CA GLY A 189 4.76 -10.75 -1.19
C GLY A 189 4.69 -9.92 -2.46
N GLY A 190 5.59 -8.97 -2.61
CA GLY A 190 5.64 -8.12 -3.79
C GLY A 190 7.03 -7.57 -4.02
N GLN A 191 7.29 -7.17 -5.25
CA GLN A 191 8.52 -6.51 -5.65
C GLN A 191 8.19 -5.30 -6.52
N TYR A 192 8.88 -4.20 -6.28
CA TYR A 192 8.71 -2.93 -6.96
C TYR A 192 10.05 -2.48 -7.52
N ARG A 193 10.10 -2.23 -8.82
CA ARG A 193 11.28 -1.71 -9.50
C ARG A 193 11.04 -0.27 -9.91
N TYR A 194 11.79 0.63 -9.30
CA TYR A 194 11.77 2.06 -9.58
C TYR A 194 12.63 2.40 -10.80
N ASN A 195 12.32 3.50 -11.46
CA ASN A 195 13.11 4.00 -12.60
C ASN A 195 14.55 4.40 -12.23
N THR A 196 14.84 4.45 -10.95
CA THR A 196 16.18 4.70 -10.37
C THR A 196 17.01 3.42 -10.17
N ASP A 197 16.60 2.30 -10.77
CA ASP A 197 17.20 0.96 -10.62
C ASP A 197 17.14 0.37 -9.20
N ILE A 198 16.42 1.01 -8.30
CA ILE A 198 16.17 0.47 -6.96
C ILE A 198 15.06 -0.57 -7.05
N VAL A 199 15.27 -1.68 -6.38
CA VAL A 199 14.29 -2.75 -6.21
C VAL A 199 13.91 -2.82 -4.73
N ALA A 200 12.62 -2.61 -4.43
CA ALA A 200 12.05 -2.81 -3.11
C ALA A 200 11.28 -4.13 -3.07
N THR A 201 11.41 -4.87 -2.00
CA THR A 201 10.66 -6.12 -1.77
C THR A 201 9.86 -6.01 -0.48
N ASP A 202 8.56 -6.25 -0.59
CA ASP A 202 7.65 -6.29 0.54
C ASP A 202 7.27 -7.74 0.85
N VAL A 203 7.34 -8.13 2.12
CA VAL A 203 6.77 -9.38 2.63
C VAL A 203 5.98 -9.05 3.88
N CYS A 204 4.72 -9.43 3.89
CA CYS A 204 3.81 -9.18 5.00
C CYS A 204 3.03 -10.45 5.34
N ALA A 205 2.89 -10.75 6.62
CA ALA A 205 2.03 -11.81 7.13
C ALA A 205 1.07 -11.24 8.17
N GLY A 206 -0.20 -11.59 8.06
CA GLY A 206 -1.25 -11.17 8.98
C GLY A 206 -2.04 -12.38 9.49
N LEU A 207 -2.34 -12.40 10.80
CA LEU A 207 -3.24 -13.34 11.41
C LEU A 207 -4.39 -12.57 12.05
N SER A 208 -5.61 -12.90 11.66
CA SER A 208 -6.83 -12.26 12.17
C SER A 208 -7.75 -13.29 12.80
N PHE A 209 -8.34 -12.91 13.92
CA PHE A 209 -9.36 -13.68 14.61
C PHE A 209 -10.61 -12.81 14.72
N LEU A 210 -11.69 -13.23 14.07
CA LEU A 210 -12.97 -12.52 14.04
C LEU A 210 -14.02 -13.29 14.86
N PHE A 211 -14.84 -12.60 15.63
CA PHE A 211 -15.86 -13.16 16.53
C PHE A 211 -17.15 -12.36 16.50
#